data_93834db792ae1e73fd67df2c8a836501
#
_entry.id   93834db792ae1e73fd67df2c8a836501
#
_cell.length_a   1.000
_cell.length_b   1.000
_cell.length_c   1.000
_cell.angle_alpha   90.00
_cell.angle_beta   90.00
_cell.angle_gamma   90.00
#
_symmetry.space_group_name_H-M   'P 1'
#
loop_
_entity.id
_entity.type
_entity.pdbx_description
1 polymer ?
#
loop_
_entity_poly.entity_id
_entity_poly.type
_entity_poly.pdbx_seq_one_letter_code
_entity_poly.pdbx_strand_id
1 'polypeptide(L)'
;MTALLLQVAAGVGIVLWRRRGTAIGSPALPERAESPPVGAWAGWREFRVRSRAFADPAQSQCSFYLEPVDGAPLPSFKPGQFLTFSLDVPDEGSDAPGAKRGVTRTITRIVTRCYSLSDRPDPACYRVTIKRVPSPADHPELPPGVSSNHFHDHVQAGDVLKVKAPAGHFFIDPDASVPAVLVAGGIGITPMMSMLRWCLAAQPGRRLHLVYGLRHGGEHAFKPLLQELAASHPLFTLTVAYSRPMPDDVAGTDYQHTGHVDVDLLKRTLPHGRHQFYLCGPPAMMQTLVPALAEWGVPREDLHFEAFGPASVKLPGTHPDAEAAEVSAPVEVRFDRSGRTLVWDGQDANLLEFAERHGVAVDSGCRSGGCGSCETRLSGGTVHYENPPDHDIAAGHCLLCVGRPSSAVVLDA
;
A
#
# COMPACT_ATOMS: atom_id res chain seq x y z
N MET A 1 54.01 -48.69 -10.60
CA MET A 1 52.62 -48.98 -10.27
C MET A 1 52.21 -48.37 -8.90
N THR A 2 53.11 -48.11 -7.96
CA THR A 2 52.78 -47.59 -6.63
C THR A 2 52.39 -46.07 -6.57
N ALA A 3 52.92 -45.25 -7.47
CA ALA A 3 52.63 -43.81 -7.50
C ALA A 3 51.23 -43.47 -8.04
N LEU A 4 50.63 -44.31 -8.89
CA LEU A 4 49.29 -44.07 -9.46
C LEU A 4 48.17 -44.39 -8.47
N LEU A 5 48.38 -45.35 -7.58
CA LEU A 5 47.43 -45.76 -6.53
C LEU A 5 47.31 -44.68 -5.41
N LEU A 6 48.41 -43.98 -5.11
CA LEU A 6 48.39 -42.87 -4.13
C LEU A 6 47.66 -41.64 -4.63
N GLN A 7 47.69 -41.34 -5.91
CA GLN A 7 46.96 -40.22 -6.51
C GLN A 7 45.44 -40.47 -6.55
N VAL A 8 45.02 -41.72 -6.80
CA VAL A 8 43.59 -42.10 -6.77
C VAL A 8 43.04 -42.06 -5.35
N ALA A 9 43.81 -42.49 -4.35
CA ALA A 9 43.38 -42.43 -2.94
C ALA A 9 43.26 -40.99 -2.44
N ALA A 10 44.16 -40.08 -2.82
CA ALA A 10 44.06 -38.65 -2.49
C ALA A 10 42.89 -37.97 -3.19
N GLY A 11 42.57 -38.30 -4.45
CA GLY A 11 41.45 -37.77 -5.20
C GLY A 11 40.09 -38.17 -4.60
N VAL A 12 39.93 -39.42 -4.18
CA VAL A 12 38.70 -39.90 -3.54
C VAL A 12 38.53 -39.32 -2.15
N GLY A 13 39.59 -39.12 -1.37
CA GLY A 13 39.56 -38.49 -0.05
C GLY A 13 39.10 -37.01 -0.12
N ILE A 14 39.54 -36.25 -1.14
CA ILE A 14 39.15 -34.84 -1.35
C ILE A 14 37.70 -34.74 -1.80
N VAL A 15 37.20 -35.67 -2.64
CA VAL A 15 35.80 -35.67 -3.07
C VAL A 15 34.87 -36.10 -1.94
N LEU A 16 35.26 -37.01 -1.06
CA LEU A 16 34.48 -37.41 0.10
C LEU A 16 34.51 -36.33 1.24
N TRP A 17 35.61 -35.60 1.37
CA TRP A 17 35.71 -34.49 2.31
C TRP A 17 34.87 -33.26 1.89
N ARG A 18 34.79 -32.95 0.58
CA ARG A 18 33.90 -31.91 0.03
C ARG A 18 32.40 -32.26 0.14
N ARG A 19 32.02 -33.52 0.26
CA ARG A 19 30.61 -33.92 0.47
C ARG A 19 30.15 -33.90 1.95
N ARG A 20 31.07 -33.72 2.91
CA ARG A 20 30.76 -33.54 4.34
C ARG A 20 30.83 -32.10 4.80
N GLY A 21 30.95 -31.14 3.89
CA GLY A 21 30.92 -29.72 4.19
C GLY A 21 29.50 -29.22 4.30
N THR A 22 29.10 -29.02 5.53
CA THR A 22 28.21 -27.98 6.05
C THR A 22 26.91 -27.75 5.26
N ALA A 23 25.81 -28.21 5.81
CA ALA A 23 24.56 -27.49 5.68
C ALA A 23 24.83 -26.04 6.13
N ILE A 24 25.08 -25.15 5.17
CA ILE A 24 25.05 -23.73 5.40
C ILE A 24 23.58 -23.44 5.67
N GLY A 25 23.23 -23.30 6.95
CA GLY A 25 21.96 -22.71 7.33
C GLY A 25 21.83 -21.40 6.55
N SER A 26 20.74 -21.24 5.82
CA SER A 26 20.39 -19.95 5.24
C SER A 26 20.60 -18.90 6.31
N PRO A 27 21.36 -17.82 6.06
CA PRO A 27 21.41 -16.73 6.99
C PRO A 27 19.98 -16.26 7.16
N ALA A 28 19.43 -16.38 8.37
CA ALA A 28 18.23 -15.67 8.76
C ALA A 28 18.52 -14.21 8.42
N LEU A 29 17.73 -13.64 7.52
CA LEU A 29 17.75 -12.20 7.30
C LEU A 29 17.59 -11.57 8.68
N PRO A 30 18.41 -10.59 9.05
CA PRO A 30 18.26 -9.95 10.35
C PRO A 30 16.86 -9.35 10.39
N GLU A 31 16.03 -9.79 11.34
CA GLU A 31 14.83 -9.10 11.76
C GLU A 31 15.21 -7.65 12.10
N ARG A 32 15.06 -6.78 11.15
CA ARG A 32 15.03 -5.35 11.43
C ARG A 32 13.63 -5.02 11.94
N ALA A 33 13.43 -5.21 13.22
CA ALA A 33 12.44 -4.41 13.94
C ALA A 33 12.87 -2.95 13.78
N GLU A 34 12.34 -2.26 12.78
CA GLU A 34 12.59 -0.83 12.61
C GLU A 34 11.90 -0.11 13.77
N SER A 35 12.70 0.47 14.65
CA SER A 35 12.20 1.36 15.69
C SER A 35 11.31 2.44 15.07
N PRO A 36 10.16 2.78 15.67
CA PRO A 36 9.32 3.86 15.17
C PRO A 36 10.16 5.12 14.97
N PRO A 37 9.83 5.96 13.98
CA PRO A 37 10.58 7.18 13.71
C PRO A 37 10.74 8.00 15.00
N VAL A 38 11.92 8.55 15.23
CA VAL A 38 12.21 9.37 16.41
C VAL A 38 11.18 10.48 16.50
N GLY A 39 10.40 10.53 17.60
CA GLY A 39 9.31 11.47 17.80
C GLY A 39 7.93 10.99 17.34
N ALA A 40 7.80 9.75 16.82
CA ALA A 40 6.48 9.18 16.53
C ALA A 40 5.64 9.06 17.83
N TRP A 41 4.34 9.38 17.71
CA TRP A 41 3.41 9.26 18.85
C TRP A 41 2.77 7.87 18.87
N ALA A 42 2.39 7.43 20.07
CA ALA A 42 1.60 6.23 20.26
C ALA A 42 0.09 6.53 20.13
N GLY A 43 -0.67 5.60 19.55
CA GLY A 43 -2.13 5.73 19.44
C GLY A 43 -2.60 6.85 18.52
N TRP A 44 -3.68 7.54 18.91
CA TRP A 44 -4.32 8.60 18.14
C TRP A 44 -3.86 9.98 18.59
N ARG A 45 -3.52 10.86 17.65
CA ARG A 45 -3.21 12.28 17.84
C ARG A 45 -4.18 13.12 17.03
N GLU A 46 -4.59 14.26 17.56
CA GLU A 46 -5.54 15.16 16.90
C GLU A 46 -4.82 16.11 15.93
N PHE A 47 -5.37 16.19 14.73
CA PHE A 47 -4.91 17.07 13.67
C PHE A 47 -6.04 17.96 13.21
N ARG A 48 -5.76 19.24 13.03
CA ARG A 48 -6.66 20.20 12.41
C ARG A 48 -6.43 20.23 10.91
N VAL A 49 -7.49 20.19 10.14
CA VAL A 49 -7.45 20.49 8.71
C VAL A 49 -7.19 21.99 8.54
N ARG A 50 -5.96 22.36 8.22
CA ARG A 50 -5.57 23.75 7.98
C ARG A 50 -6.24 24.31 6.73
N SER A 51 -6.26 23.54 5.67
CA SER A 51 -6.89 23.88 4.39
C SER A 51 -7.13 22.61 3.55
N ARG A 52 -7.97 22.77 2.53
CA ARG A 52 -8.18 21.74 1.49
C ARG A 52 -8.15 22.38 0.13
N ALA A 53 -7.71 21.63 -0.89
CA ALA A 53 -7.68 22.08 -2.27
C ALA A 53 -7.83 20.90 -3.24
N PHE A 54 -8.58 21.07 -4.32
CA PHE A 54 -8.65 20.06 -5.36
C PHE A 54 -7.34 19.99 -6.13
N ALA A 55 -6.88 18.76 -6.39
CA ALA A 55 -5.63 18.48 -7.06
C ALA A 55 -5.79 18.29 -8.57
N ASP A 56 -7.01 18.11 -9.05
CA ASP A 56 -7.36 17.86 -10.45
C ASP A 56 -8.54 18.73 -10.93
N PRO A 57 -8.64 19.01 -12.24
CA PRO A 57 -9.72 19.83 -12.81
C PRO A 57 -11.12 19.24 -12.59
N ALA A 58 -11.27 17.92 -12.58
CA ALA A 58 -12.55 17.25 -12.34
C ALA A 58 -12.99 17.27 -10.86
N GLN A 59 -12.18 17.86 -9.97
CA GLN A 59 -12.44 17.92 -8.52
C GLN A 59 -12.69 16.54 -7.88
N SER A 60 -12.13 15.51 -8.49
CA SER A 60 -12.25 14.14 -8.03
C SER A 60 -11.20 13.77 -6.97
N GLN A 61 -10.15 14.56 -6.84
CA GLN A 61 -9.03 14.35 -5.92
C GLN A 61 -8.82 15.63 -5.08
N CYS A 62 -8.93 15.49 -3.76
CA CYS A 62 -8.80 16.62 -2.83
C CYS A 62 -7.62 16.42 -1.88
N SER A 63 -6.75 17.41 -1.80
CA SER A 63 -5.64 17.48 -0.86
C SER A 63 -6.10 18.11 0.45
N PHE A 64 -5.77 17.48 1.58
CA PHE A 64 -6.01 17.97 2.93
C PHE A 64 -4.67 18.24 3.61
N TYR A 65 -4.49 19.46 4.10
CA TYR A 65 -3.30 19.90 4.81
C TYR A 65 -3.57 19.87 6.31
N LEU A 66 -2.76 19.09 7.03
CA LEU A 66 -3.00 18.70 8.42
C LEU A 66 -1.93 19.27 9.33
N GLU A 67 -2.32 20.02 10.33
CA GLU A 67 -1.43 20.53 11.38
C GLU A 67 -1.81 19.93 12.74
N PRO A 68 -0.84 19.65 13.62
CA PRO A 68 -1.13 19.09 14.94
C PRO A 68 -1.86 20.09 15.82
N VAL A 69 -2.93 19.67 16.51
CA VAL A 69 -3.72 20.53 17.42
C VAL A 69 -2.90 20.97 18.63
N ASP A 70 -2.00 20.14 19.10
CA ASP A 70 -1.11 20.40 20.24
C ASP A 70 0.06 21.35 19.91
N GLY A 71 0.22 21.74 18.65
CA GLY A 71 1.28 22.63 18.19
C GLY A 71 2.70 22.05 18.27
N ALA A 72 2.88 20.79 18.69
CA ALA A 72 4.18 20.16 18.73
C ALA A 72 4.66 19.82 17.31
N PRO A 73 5.97 19.94 17.00
CA PRO A 73 6.51 19.63 15.69
C PRO A 73 6.15 18.21 15.23
N LEU A 74 5.94 18.05 13.93
CA LEU A 74 5.69 16.76 13.34
C LEU A 74 7.02 16.01 13.15
N PRO A 75 7.06 14.71 13.48
CA PRO A 75 8.22 13.89 13.18
C PRO A 75 8.40 13.76 11.67
N SER A 76 9.65 13.59 11.24
CA SER A 76 9.91 13.20 9.85
C SER A 76 9.37 11.80 9.60
N PHE A 77 9.01 11.54 8.37
CA PHE A 77 8.56 10.22 7.91
C PHE A 77 9.37 9.79 6.66
N LYS A 78 9.33 8.50 6.33
CA LYS A 78 9.94 8.00 5.11
C LYS A 78 9.00 8.29 3.92
N PRO A 79 9.46 9.02 2.88
CA PRO A 79 8.60 9.39 1.75
C PRO A 79 8.00 8.18 1.04
N GLY A 80 6.68 8.12 0.99
CA GLY A 80 5.88 6.96 0.55
C GLY A 80 5.01 6.37 1.67
N GLN A 81 5.30 6.64 2.93
CA GLN A 81 4.48 6.22 4.07
C GLN A 81 3.09 6.87 4.06
N PHE A 82 2.16 6.29 4.84
CA PHE A 82 0.77 6.70 4.96
C PHE A 82 0.41 7.11 6.40
N LEU A 83 -0.73 7.79 6.53
CA LEU A 83 -1.40 8.05 7.80
C LEU A 83 -2.64 7.17 7.92
N THR A 84 -2.94 6.72 9.14
CA THR A 84 -4.19 6.01 9.46
C THR A 84 -5.14 6.97 10.17
N PHE A 85 -6.36 7.09 9.65
CA PHE A 85 -7.42 7.96 10.17
C PHE A 85 -8.50 7.17 10.87
N SER A 86 -9.02 7.70 11.97
CA SER A 86 -10.28 7.27 12.58
C SER A 86 -11.35 8.32 12.28
N LEU A 87 -12.40 7.92 11.60
CA LEU A 87 -13.48 8.79 11.13
C LEU A 87 -14.80 8.38 11.78
N ASP A 88 -15.52 9.34 12.32
CA ASP A 88 -16.91 9.17 12.79
C ASP A 88 -17.83 9.41 11.59
N VAL A 89 -18.26 8.35 10.92
CA VAL A 89 -19.08 8.42 9.70
C VAL A 89 -20.55 8.21 10.06
N PRO A 90 -21.49 9.06 9.57
CA PRO A 90 -22.92 8.82 9.76
C PRO A 90 -23.34 7.44 9.23
N ASP A 91 -24.14 6.73 10.00
CA ASP A 91 -24.72 5.44 9.60
C ASP A 91 -26.09 5.69 8.95
N GLU A 92 -26.13 5.78 7.63
CA GLU A 92 -27.34 6.11 6.86
C GLU A 92 -28.43 5.03 6.90
N GLY A 93 -28.17 3.89 7.54
CA GLY A 93 -29.09 2.73 7.59
C GLY A 93 -29.86 2.53 8.91
N SER A 94 -29.61 3.32 9.94
CA SER A 94 -30.20 3.09 11.26
C SER A 94 -31.21 4.19 11.67
N ASP A 95 -32.41 4.13 11.12
CA ASP A 95 -33.57 4.67 11.84
C ASP A 95 -33.71 3.88 13.15
N ALA A 96 -33.32 4.48 14.27
CA ALA A 96 -33.50 3.86 15.58
C ALA A 96 -34.99 3.58 15.78
N PRO A 97 -35.45 2.32 15.93
CA PRO A 97 -36.86 2.03 16.18
C PRO A 97 -37.24 2.67 17.53
N GLY A 98 -38.06 3.71 17.51
CA GLY A 98 -38.57 4.38 18.70
C GLY A 98 -38.15 5.86 18.90
N ALA A 99 -37.51 6.50 17.96
CA ALA A 99 -37.21 7.93 18.06
C ALA A 99 -38.48 8.77 18.06
N LYS A 100 -38.76 9.46 19.20
CA LYS A 100 -39.80 10.45 19.26
C LYS A 100 -39.51 11.54 18.24
N ARG A 101 -40.53 11.95 17.45
CA ARG A 101 -40.45 13.05 16.48
C ARG A 101 -39.77 14.28 17.14
N GLY A 102 -38.57 14.64 16.66
CA GLY A 102 -37.90 15.86 17.05
C GLY A 102 -36.44 15.78 17.50
N VAL A 103 -35.85 14.58 17.70
CA VAL A 103 -34.43 14.43 18.02
C VAL A 103 -33.82 13.42 17.05
N THR A 104 -33.26 13.92 15.97
CA THR A 104 -32.46 13.10 15.05
C THR A 104 -31.12 12.79 15.72
N ARG A 105 -31.03 11.66 16.39
CA ARG A 105 -29.76 11.16 16.90
C ARG A 105 -29.03 10.46 15.74
N THR A 106 -28.13 11.17 15.08
CA THR A 106 -27.27 10.56 14.07
C THR A 106 -26.42 9.49 14.75
N ILE A 107 -26.66 8.23 14.42
CA ILE A 107 -25.77 7.15 14.83
C ILE A 107 -24.54 7.23 13.92
N THR A 108 -23.36 7.30 14.52
CA THR A 108 -22.09 7.27 13.79
C THR A 108 -21.41 5.94 14.00
N ARG A 109 -20.74 5.44 12.97
CA ARG A 109 -19.82 4.32 13.07
C ARG A 109 -18.38 4.79 12.87
N ILE A 110 -17.45 4.19 13.60
CA ILE A 110 -16.02 4.47 13.42
C ILE A 110 -15.53 3.71 12.19
N VAL A 111 -14.90 4.44 11.28
CA VAL A 111 -14.27 3.88 10.08
C VAL A 111 -12.79 4.22 10.10
N THR A 112 -11.93 3.20 10.10
CA THR A 112 -10.49 3.38 10.01
C THR A 112 -10.02 3.21 8.57
N ARG A 113 -9.22 4.16 8.04
CA ARG A 113 -8.65 4.10 6.68
C ARG A 113 -7.26 4.73 6.62
N CYS A 114 -6.45 4.19 5.70
CA CYS A 114 -5.10 4.67 5.45
C CYS A 114 -5.07 5.50 4.17
N TYR A 115 -4.30 6.60 4.19
CA TYR A 115 -4.03 7.45 3.04
C TYR A 115 -2.57 7.84 2.99
N SER A 116 -1.91 7.59 1.86
CA SER A 116 -0.50 7.93 1.67
C SER A 116 -0.26 9.42 1.83
N LEU A 117 0.82 9.75 2.50
CA LEU A 117 1.34 11.11 2.53
C LEU A 117 1.72 11.53 1.11
N SER A 118 1.26 12.69 0.67
CA SER A 118 1.37 13.13 -0.73
C SER A 118 2.31 14.32 -0.93
N ASP A 119 3.09 14.67 0.10
CA ASP A 119 4.17 15.66 0.04
C ASP A 119 5.41 15.15 0.77
N ARG A 120 6.52 15.86 0.66
CA ARG A 120 7.75 15.58 1.43
C ARG A 120 7.49 15.82 2.93
N PRO A 121 8.32 15.23 3.81
CA PRO A 121 8.28 15.54 5.23
C PRO A 121 8.42 17.04 5.49
N ASP A 122 7.51 17.56 6.32
CA ASP A 122 7.50 18.94 6.77
C ASP A 122 7.16 18.96 8.27
N PRO A 123 7.90 19.67 9.12
CA PRO A 123 7.68 19.67 10.57
C PRO A 123 6.41 20.41 11.01
N ALA A 124 5.79 21.20 10.13
CA ALA A 124 4.59 21.99 10.44
C ALA A 124 3.31 21.39 9.87
N CYS A 125 3.39 20.58 8.80
CA CYS A 125 2.21 20.18 8.05
C CYS A 125 2.39 18.86 7.32
N TYR A 126 1.41 17.96 7.46
CA TYR A 126 1.29 16.79 6.59
C TYR A 126 0.25 17.04 5.51
N ARG A 127 0.40 16.41 4.35
CA ARG A 127 -0.60 16.43 3.28
C ARG A 127 -0.98 15.01 2.90
N VAL A 128 -2.30 14.75 2.85
CA VAL A 128 -2.87 13.59 2.19
C VAL A 128 -3.74 14.05 1.03
N THR A 129 -3.82 13.28 -0.04
CA THR A 129 -4.69 13.58 -1.18
C THR A 129 -5.58 12.39 -1.44
N ILE A 130 -6.89 12.61 -1.43
CA ILE A 130 -7.90 11.56 -1.40
C ILE A 130 -8.76 11.67 -2.66
N LYS A 131 -8.87 10.57 -3.41
CA LYS A 131 -9.76 10.47 -4.57
C LYS A 131 -11.15 10.04 -4.09
N ARG A 132 -12.19 10.76 -4.54
CA ARG A 132 -13.58 10.35 -4.38
C ARG A 132 -13.82 9.04 -5.11
N VAL A 133 -14.41 8.06 -4.45
CA VAL A 133 -14.77 6.77 -5.01
C VAL A 133 -16.30 6.73 -5.17
N PRO A 134 -16.84 6.95 -6.37
CA PRO A 134 -18.26 6.81 -6.63
C PRO A 134 -18.67 5.34 -6.62
N SER A 135 -19.97 5.07 -6.68
CA SER A 135 -20.48 3.73 -6.99
C SER A 135 -19.90 3.25 -8.33
N PRO A 136 -19.55 1.97 -8.48
CA PRO A 136 -19.06 1.44 -9.76
C PRO A 136 -20.08 1.66 -10.87
N ALA A 137 -19.64 2.09 -12.05
CA ALA A 137 -20.53 2.44 -13.16
C ALA A 137 -21.31 1.23 -13.71
N ASP A 138 -20.72 0.06 -13.65
CA ASP A 138 -21.27 -1.25 -14.02
C ASP A 138 -22.08 -1.92 -12.90
N HIS A 139 -21.97 -1.43 -11.68
CA HIS A 139 -22.70 -1.89 -10.49
C HIS A 139 -23.19 -0.71 -9.64
N PRO A 140 -24.12 0.13 -10.17
CA PRO A 140 -24.58 1.33 -9.48
C PRO A 140 -25.35 1.06 -8.18
N GLU A 141 -25.81 -0.18 -7.97
CA GLU A 141 -26.44 -0.65 -6.74
C GLU A 141 -25.44 -0.82 -5.57
N LEU A 142 -24.15 -0.94 -5.85
CA LEU A 142 -23.13 -0.98 -4.81
C LEU A 142 -22.89 0.42 -4.23
N PRO A 143 -22.72 0.53 -2.90
CA PRO A 143 -22.51 1.83 -2.28
C PRO A 143 -21.18 2.47 -2.71
N PRO A 144 -21.09 3.80 -2.72
CA PRO A 144 -19.84 4.51 -2.94
C PRO A 144 -18.85 4.29 -1.78
N GLY A 145 -17.60 4.63 -2.00
CA GLY A 145 -16.57 4.50 -0.98
C GLY A 145 -16.85 5.37 0.25
N VAL A 146 -17.11 4.76 1.39
CA VAL A 146 -17.55 5.43 2.62
C VAL A 146 -16.59 6.53 3.06
N SER A 147 -15.33 6.20 3.31
CA SER A 147 -14.33 7.12 3.86
C SER A 147 -13.95 8.22 2.87
N SER A 148 -13.74 7.88 1.59
CA SER A 148 -13.35 8.86 0.57
C SER A 148 -14.45 9.91 0.34
N ASN A 149 -15.71 9.50 0.30
CA ASN A 149 -16.82 10.43 0.17
C ASN A 149 -17.01 11.25 1.44
N HIS A 150 -16.87 10.65 2.63
CA HIS A 150 -16.90 11.41 3.89
C HIS A 150 -15.86 12.55 3.90
N PHE A 151 -14.63 12.29 3.46
CA PHE A 151 -13.61 13.34 3.33
C PHE A 151 -14.06 14.47 2.38
N HIS A 152 -14.61 14.12 1.23
CA HIS A 152 -15.02 15.11 0.23
C HIS A 152 -16.22 15.93 0.67
N ASP A 153 -17.21 15.31 1.31
CA ASP A 153 -18.51 15.91 1.60
C ASP A 153 -18.57 16.58 2.98
N HIS A 154 -17.85 16.05 3.96
CA HIS A 154 -18.01 16.47 5.35
C HIS A 154 -16.75 17.09 5.97
N VAL A 155 -15.54 16.73 5.51
CA VAL A 155 -14.31 17.26 6.11
C VAL A 155 -13.96 18.62 5.50
N GLN A 156 -13.93 19.67 6.34
CA GLN A 156 -13.67 21.05 5.97
C GLN A 156 -12.45 21.62 6.70
N ALA A 157 -11.98 22.79 6.26
CA ALA A 157 -10.95 23.52 6.99
C ALA A 157 -11.47 23.88 8.40
N GLY A 158 -10.66 23.63 9.42
CA GLY A 158 -11.00 23.80 10.83
C GLY A 158 -11.36 22.49 11.55
N ASP A 159 -11.80 21.47 10.83
CA ASP A 159 -12.18 20.20 11.45
C ASP A 159 -10.97 19.48 12.06
N VAL A 160 -11.25 18.68 13.09
CA VAL A 160 -10.25 17.91 13.81
C VAL A 160 -10.41 16.42 13.52
N LEU A 161 -9.33 15.78 13.11
CA LEU A 161 -9.26 14.37 12.75
C LEU A 161 -8.30 13.63 13.70
N LYS A 162 -8.63 12.38 14.02
CA LYS A 162 -7.75 11.48 14.77
C LYS A 162 -6.87 10.69 13.83
N VAL A 163 -5.56 10.78 14.04
CA VAL A 163 -4.54 10.23 13.12
C VAL A 163 -3.50 9.44 13.90
N LYS A 164 -3.11 8.28 13.39
CA LYS A 164 -1.93 7.54 13.89
C LYS A 164 -0.66 8.06 13.22
N ALA A 165 0.49 7.82 13.86
CA ALA A 165 1.81 8.17 13.33
C ALA A 165 2.03 7.59 11.92
N PRO A 166 2.87 8.22 11.08
CA PRO A 166 3.25 7.69 9.77
C PRO A 166 3.74 6.24 9.87
N ALA A 167 3.24 5.38 8.99
CA ALA A 167 3.54 3.96 8.95
C ALA A 167 3.63 3.46 7.50
N GLY A 168 4.04 2.19 7.30
CA GLY A 168 4.14 1.55 6.00
C GLY A 168 5.59 1.31 5.57
N HIS A 169 5.77 0.27 4.76
CA HIS A 169 7.08 -0.19 4.27
C HIS A 169 7.34 0.20 2.80
N PHE A 170 6.37 0.81 2.15
CA PHE A 170 6.52 1.34 0.79
C PHE A 170 7.08 2.77 0.86
N PHE A 171 8.40 2.90 0.80
CA PHE A 171 9.09 4.20 0.82
C PHE A 171 10.34 4.17 -0.07
N ILE A 172 10.79 5.36 -0.48
CA ILE A 172 11.94 5.50 -1.34
C ILE A 172 13.23 5.10 -0.59
N ASP A 173 14.08 4.31 -1.24
CA ASP A 173 15.43 4.02 -0.74
C ASP A 173 16.24 5.32 -0.66
N PRO A 174 16.83 5.63 0.50
CA PRO A 174 17.66 6.82 0.66
C PRO A 174 18.97 6.76 -0.15
N ASP A 175 19.40 5.60 -0.68
CA ASP A 175 20.56 5.51 -1.56
C ASP A 175 20.24 6.13 -2.93
N ALA A 176 20.89 7.25 -3.21
CA ALA A 176 20.73 8.00 -4.46
C ALA A 176 21.59 7.47 -5.63
N SER A 177 22.40 6.42 -5.42
CA SER A 177 23.32 5.89 -6.43
C SER A 177 22.60 5.24 -7.61
N VAL A 178 21.38 4.73 -7.39
CA VAL A 178 20.55 4.13 -8.43
C VAL A 178 19.41 5.06 -8.82
N PRO A 179 19.19 5.33 -10.12
CA PRO A 179 18.05 6.09 -10.60
C PRO A 179 16.71 5.48 -10.13
N ALA A 180 15.73 6.33 -9.78
CA ALA A 180 14.41 5.86 -9.40
C ALA A 180 13.37 6.10 -10.49
N VAL A 181 12.55 5.09 -10.74
CA VAL A 181 11.40 5.12 -11.64
C VAL A 181 10.14 5.03 -10.80
N LEU A 182 9.39 6.12 -10.74
CA LEU A 182 8.13 6.23 -10.03
C LEU A 182 7.00 5.97 -11.03
N VAL A 183 6.21 4.94 -10.84
CA VAL A 183 5.09 4.58 -11.75
C VAL A 183 3.78 4.74 -11.00
N ALA A 184 3.01 5.72 -11.41
CA ALA A 184 1.73 6.06 -10.81
C ALA A 184 0.55 5.73 -11.72
N GLY A 185 -0.51 5.13 -11.17
CA GLY A 185 -1.82 5.01 -11.82
C GLY A 185 -2.90 5.77 -11.04
N GLY A 186 -3.51 6.79 -11.64
CA GLY A 186 -4.55 7.59 -10.97
C GLY A 186 -4.11 8.12 -9.61
N ILE A 187 -4.84 7.78 -8.52
CA ILE A 187 -4.52 8.24 -7.16
C ILE A 187 -3.23 7.62 -6.59
N GLY A 188 -2.66 6.59 -7.21
CA GLY A 188 -1.32 6.08 -6.88
C GLY A 188 -0.20 7.11 -7.04
N ILE A 189 -0.51 8.30 -7.55
CA ILE A 189 0.39 9.46 -7.56
C ILE A 189 0.74 9.93 -6.15
N THR A 190 -0.04 9.64 -5.12
CA THR A 190 0.15 10.20 -3.77
C THR A 190 1.48 9.80 -3.13
N PRO A 191 1.87 8.52 -3.00
CA PRO A 191 3.19 8.17 -2.51
C PRO A 191 4.31 8.65 -3.45
N MET A 192 4.07 8.66 -4.76
CA MET A 192 5.06 9.13 -5.75
C MET A 192 5.35 10.62 -5.59
N MET A 193 4.35 11.46 -5.29
CA MET A 193 4.56 12.89 -5.00
C MET A 193 5.40 13.08 -3.75
N SER A 194 5.19 12.29 -2.71
CA SER A 194 6.00 12.32 -1.50
C SER A 194 7.47 11.98 -1.81
N MET A 195 7.71 10.87 -2.50
CA MET A 195 9.04 10.41 -2.92
C MET A 195 9.71 11.42 -3.84
N LEU A 196 9.02 11.88 -4.90
CA LEU A 196 9.53 12.84 -5.87
C LEU A 196 9.99 14.14 -5.20
N ARG A 197 9.08 14.76 -4.42
CA ARG A 197 9.38 16.05 -3.79
C ARG A 197 10.51 15.97 -2.77
N TRP A 198 10.60 14.85 -2.06
CA TRP A 198 11.72 14.62 -1.15
C TRP A 198 13.04 14.41 -1.92
N CYS A 199 13.05 13.55 -2.95
CA CYS A 199 14.26 13.31 -3.75
C CYS A 199 14.78 14.60 -4.41
N LEU A 200 13.91 15.40 -5.00
CA LEU A 200 14.30 16.66 -5.63
C LEU A 200 14.94 17.64 -4.62
N ALA A 201 14.52 17.63 -3.36
CA ALA A 201 15.06 18.47 -2.31
C ALA A 201 16.32 17.90 -1.65
N ALA A 202 16.32 16.58 -1.34
CA ALA A 202 17.37 15.93 -0.55
C ALA A 202 18.44 15.23 -1.40
N GLN A 203 18.14 14.90 -2.64
CA GLN A 203 18.98 14.12 -3.56
C GLN A 203 19.05 14.77 -4.96
N PRO A 204 19.52 16.03 -5.08
CA PRO A 204 19.45 16.78 -6.34
C PRO A 204 20.29 16.16 -7.48
N GLY A 205 21.21 15.24 -7.17
CA GLY A 205 22.01 14.48 -8.15
C GLY A 205 21.38 13.18 -8.63
N ARG A 206 20.27 12.73 -8.02
CA ARG A 206 19.58 11.48 -8.41
C ARG A 206 18.75 11.67 -9.67
N ARG A 207 18.88 10.77 -10.63
CA ARG A 207 17.99 10.74 -11.79
C ARG A 207 16.63 10.15 -11.39
N LEU A 208 15.55 10.87 -11.75
CA LEU A 208 14.19 10.51 -11.43
C LEU A 208 13.34 10.47 -12.70
N HIS A 209 12.54 9.41 -12.82
CA HIS A 209 11.54 9.27 -13.88
C HIS A 209 10.17 9.05 -13.24
N LEU A 210 9.21 9.92 -13.52
CA LEU A 210 7.82 9.70 -13.17
C LEU A 210 7.04 9.32 -14.43
N VAL A 211 6.46 8.13 -14.42
CA VAL A 211 5.54 7.66 -15.46
C VAL A 211 4.13 7.62 -14.87
N TYR A 212 3.25 8.49 -15.35
CA TYR A 212 1.94 8.72 -14.74
C TYR A 212 0.82 8.34 -15.70
N GLY A 213 0.10 7.25 -15.39
CA GLY A 213 -1.04 6.75 -16.16
C GLY A 213 -2.37 7.28 -15.61
N LEU A 214 -3.20 7.83 -16.53
CA LEU A 214 -4.49 8.44 -16.25
C LEU A 214 -5.50 8.09 -17.33
N ARG A 215 -6.79 8.36 -17.08
CA ARG A 215 -7.80 8.27 -18.12
C ARG A 215 -7.70 9.45 -19.09
N HIS A 216 -7.68 10.68 -18.58
CA HIS A 216 -7.66 11.92 -19.33
C HIS A 216 -7.22 13.10 -18.44
N GLY A 217 -7.05 14.28 -19.04
CA GLY A 217 -6.57 15.49 -18.37
C GLY A 217 -7.45 15.98 -17.23
N GLY A 218 -8.75 15.71 -17.26
CA GLY A 218 -9.66 16.04 -16.15
C GLY A 218 -9.27 15.40 -14.81
N GLU A 219 -8.64 14.22 -14.84
CA GLU A 219 -8.17 13.51 -13.62
C GLU A 219 -6.67 13.73 -13.32
N HIS A 220 -5.99 14.60 -14.06
CA HIS A 220 -4.56 14.81 -13.92
C HIS A 220 -4.24 15.64 -12.67
N ALA A 221 -4.11 14.95 -11.55
CA ALA A 221 -3.72 15.57 -10.28
C ALA A 221 -2.32 16.17 -10.37
N PHE A 222 -2.13 17.33 -9.73
CA PHE A 222 -0.87 18.04 -9.63
C PHE A 222 -0.24 18.44 -10.98
N LYS A 223 -0.98 18.47 -12.08
CA LYS A 223 -0.45 18.75 -13.42
C LYS A 223 0.45 19.99 -13.48
N PRO A 224 0.03 21.20 -13.04
CA PRO A 224 0.88 22.38 -13.10
C PRO A 224 2.18 22.21 -12.31
N LEU A 225 2.10 21.63 -11.11
CA LEU A 225 3.28 21.40 -10.25
C LEU A 225 4.24 20.40 -10.89
N LEU A 226 3.75 19.30 -11.46
CA LEU A 226 4.58 18.29 -12.12
C LEU A 226 5.30 18.88 -13.35
N GLN A 227 4.62 19.71 -14.13
CA GLN A 227 5.22 20.41 -15.27
C GLN A 227 6.29 21.42 -14.84
N GLU A 228 6.03 22.20 -13.78
CA GLU A 228 7.00 23.11 -13.18
C GLU A 228 8.25 22.37 -12.67
N LEU A 229 8.06 21.27 -11.93
CA LEU A 229 9.16 20.46 -11.43
C LEU A 229 9.99 19.86 -12.58
N ALA A 230 9.36 19.38 -13.65
CA ALA A 230 10.06 18.85 -14.81
C ALA A 230 10.85 19.91 -15.56
N ALA A 231 10.34 21.13 -15.63
CA ALA A 231 11.03 22.26 -16.28
C ALA A 231 12.21 22.77 -15.43
N SER A 232 12.13 22.68 -14.11
CA SER A 232 13.13 23.25 -13.19
C SER A 232 14.22 22.27 -12.73
N HIS A 233 14.05 20.96 -12.96
CA HIS A 233 14.98 19.91 -12.51
C HIS A 233 15.48 19.06 -13.68
N PRO A 234 16.67 19.31 -14.22
CA PRO A 234 17.18 18.63 -15.43
C PRO A 234 17.34 17.10 -15.31
N LEU A 235 17.44 16.58 -14.09
CA LEU A 235 17.52 15.14 -13.82
C LEU A 235 16.17 14.48 -13.54
N PHE A 236 15.08 15.23 -13.62
CA PHE A 236 13.73 14.72 -13.50
C PHE A 236 13.04 14.69 -14.87
N THR A 237 12.50 13.52 -15.22
CA THR A 237 11.72 13.32 -16.46
C THR A 237 10.29 12.93 -16.10
N LEU A 238 9.32 13.62 -16.69
CA LEU A 238 7.89 13.32 -16.59
C LEU A 238 7.39 12.72 -17.90
N THR A 239 6.77 11.52 -17.81
CA THR A 239 6.05 10.90 -18.92
C THR A 239 4.61 10.65 -18.47
N VAL A 240 3.64 11.22 -19.19
CA VAL A 240 2.22 11.08 -18.90
C VAL A 240 1.55 10.24 -19.99
N ALA A 241 0.76 9.25 -19.57
CA ALA A 241 -0.03 8.40 -20.45
C ALA A 241 -1.53 8.62 -20.21
N TYR A 242 -2.29 8.94 -21.26
CA TYR A 242 -3.75 9.02 -21.20
C TYR A 242 -4.37 7.84 -21.95
N SER A 243 -5.16 7.03 -21.26
CA SER A 243 -5.82 5.86 -21.87
C SER A 243 -7.07 6.24 -22.67
N ARG A 244 -7.69 7.38 -22.36
CA ARG A 244 -8.88 7.92 -23.04
C ARG A 244 -8.81 9.45 -23.06
N PRO A 245 -7.89 10.06 -23.84
CA PRO A 245 -7.77 11.51 -23.89
C PRO A 245 -9.09 12.14 -24.35
N MET A 246 -9.40 13.30 -23.77
CA MET A 246 -10.54 14.13 -24.14
C MET A 246 -10.19 15.01 -25.36
N PRO A 247 -11.19 15.56 -26.07
CA PRO A 247 -10.93 16.43 -27.24
C PRO A 247 -10.02 17.63 -26.97
N ASP A 248 -10.06 18.16 -25.75
CA ASP A 248 -9.25 19.31 -25.32
C ASP A 248 -7.87 18.91 -24.78
N ASP A 249 -7.56 17.62 -24.65
CA ASP A 249 -6.25 17.14 -24.21
C ASP A 249 -5.25 17.21 -25.39
N VAL A 250 -4.14 17.92 -25.19
CA VAL A 250 -3.15 18.17 -26.24
C VAL A 250 -1.99 17.19 -26.15
N ALA A 251 -1.86 16.31 -27.14
CA ALA A 251 -0.73 15.37 -27.23
C ALA A 251 0.60 16.12 -27.33
N GLY A 252 1.62 15.62 -26.63
CA GLY A 252 2.96 16.26 -26.54
C GLY A 252 3.03 17.36 -25.47
N THR A 253 1.90 17.94 -25.06
CA THR A 253 1.85 18.97 -24.01
C THR A 253 1.28 18.42 -22.72
N ASP A 254 0.09 17.80 -22.78
CA ASP A 254 -0.61 17.29 -21.61
C ASP A 254 -0.23 15.84 -21.32
N TYR A 255 0.05 15.09 -22.35
CA TYR A 255 0.46 13.69 -22.29
C TYR A 255 1.38 13.33 -23.46
N GLN A 256 2.25 12.35 -23.27
CA GLN A 256 3.22 11.88 -24.27
C GLN A 256 2.83 10.53 -24.89
N HIS A 257 1.94 9.79 -24.22
CA HIS A 257 1.53 8.46 -24.68
C HIS A 257 0.01 8.30 -24.61
N THR A 258 -0.58 7.75 -25.69
CA THR A 258 -1.97 7.32 -25.70
C THR A 258 -2.03 5.84 -25.38
N GLY A 259 -2.72 5.47 -24.31
CA GLY A 259 -2.84 4.09 -23.84
C GLY A 259 -2.54 3.93 -22.37
N HIS A 260 -2.41 2.70 -21.93
CA HIS A 260 -2.01 2.36 -20.56
C HIS A 260 -0.50 2.39 -20.39
N VAL A 261 -0.05 2.57 -19.15
CA VAL A 261 1.35 2.36 -18.82
C VAL A 261 1.62 0.86 -18.84
N ASP A 262 2.57 0.46 -19.67
CA ASP A 262 3.04 -0.92 -19.83
C ASP A 262 4.58 -0.99 -19.84
N VAL A 263 5.11 -2.21 -19.84
CA VAL A 263 6.57 -2.43 -19.84
C VAL A 263 7.21 -1.92 -21.13
N ASP A 264 6.50 -1.91 -22.25
CA ASP A 264 7.04 -1.42 -23.52
C ASP A 264 7.16 0.11 -23.55
N LEU A 265 6.25 0.81 -22.91
CA LEU A 265 6.41 2.25 -22.66
C LEU A 265 7.64 2.53 -21.83
N LEU A 266 7.85 1.78 -20.74
CA LEU A 266 9.03 1.93 -19.89
C LEU A 266 10.32 1.65 -20.65
N LYS A 267 10.37 0.58 -21.45
CA LYS A 267 11.54 0.24 -22.29
C LYS A 267 11.88 1.34 -23.31
N ARG A 268 10.87 2.03 -23.84
CA ARG A 268 11.09 3.13 -24.82
C ARG A 268 11.49 4.44 -24.17
N THR A 269 11.10 4.68 -22.92
CA THR A 269 11.28 5.98 -22.27
C THR A 269 12.44 6.02 -21.28
N LEU A 270 12.83 4.89 -20.72
CA LEU A 270 13.89 4.80 -19.73
C LEU A 270 15.28 4.61 -20.39
N PRO A 271 16.33 5.27 -19.88
CA PRO A 271 17.70 4.96 -20.26
C PRO A 271 18.06 3.52 -19.95
N HIS A 272 19.04 2.98 -20.68
CA HIS A 272 19.58 1.67 -20.32
C HIS A 272 20.32 1.71 -18.98
N GLY A 273 20.19 0.64 -18.18
CA GLY A 273 20.87 0.49 -16.90
C GLY A 273 19.95 0.00 -15.78
N ARG A 274 20.51 -0.12 -14.59
CA ARG A 274 19.77 -0.50 -13.38
C ARG A 274 18.91 0.67 -12.91
N HIS A 275 17.69 0.37 -12.51
CA HIS A 275 16.74 1.32 -11.92
C HIS A 275 16.03 0.68 -10.73
N GLN A 276 15.71 1.47 -9.73
CA GLN A 276 14.75 1.09 -8.70
C GLN A 276 13.35 1.52 -9.12
N PHE A 277 12.41 0.59 -9.14
CA PHE A 277 11.03 0.83 -9.55
C PHE A 277 10.12 0.92 -8.33
N TYR A 278 9.30 1.96 -8.28
CA TYR A 278 8.27 2.19 -7.26
C TYR A 278 6.93 2.32 -7.97
N LEU A 279 6.02 1.38 -7.72
CA LEU A 279 4.74 1.30 -8.42
C LEU A 279 3.56 1.45 -7.45
N CYS A 280 2.60 2.30 -7.81
CA CYS A 280 1.33 2.37 -7.11
C CYS A 280 0.22 2.76 -8.08
N GLY A 281 -0.89 2.02 -8.04
CA GLY A 281 -1.99 2.27 -8.96
C GLY A 281 -3.14 1.26 -8.82
N PRO A 282 -4.08 1.31 -9.79
CA PRO A 282 -5.23 0.40 -9.80
C PRO A 282 -4.81 -1.07 -9.88
N PRO A 283 -5.62 -2.00 -9.32
CA PRO A 283 -5.31 -3.44 -9.33
C PRO A 283 -4.94 -3.99 -10.70
N ALA A 284 -5.68 -3.63 -11.76
CA ALA A 284 -5.40 -4.09 -13.11
C ALA A 284 -4.00 -3.68 -13.62
N MET A 285 -3.56 -2.45 -13.32
CA MET A 285 -2.21 -1.98 -13.66
C MET A 285 -1.16 -2.77 -12.88
N MET A 286 -1.37 -2.96 -11.58
CA MET A 286 -0.42 -3.66 -10.72
C MET A 286 -0.26 -5.13 -11.12
N GLN A 287 -1.38 -5.81 -11.41
CA GLN A 287 -1.39 -7.23 -11.81
C GLN A 287 -0.73 -7.47 -13.17
N THR A 288 -0.68 -6.48 -14.06
CA THR A 288 -0.03 -6.62 -15.36
C THR A 288 1.42 -6.14 -15.32
N LEU A 289 1.69 -4.98 -14.72
CA LEU A 289 2.99 -4.33 -14.83
C LEU A 289 4.05 -4.93 -13.90
N VAL A 290 3.67 -5.32 -12.68
CA VAL A 290 4.64 -5.88 -11.72
C VAL A 290 5.22 -7.22 -12.21
N PRO A 291 4.43 -8.19 -12.68
CA PRO A 291 4.97 -9.40 -13.30
C PRO A 291 5.81 -9.13 -14.54
N ALA A 292 5.35 -8.21 -15.42
CA ALA A 292 6.06 -7.88 -16.64
C ALA A 292 7.44 -7.24 -16.40
N LEU A 293 7.59 -6.46 -15.31
CA LEU A 293 8.90 -5.94 -14.89
C LEU A 293 9.83 -7.05 -14.39
N ALA A 294 9.31 -8.00 -13.63
CA ALA A 294 10.08 -9.16 -13.19
C ALA A 294 10.52 -10.02 -14.40
N GLU A 295 9.63 -10.24 -15.38
CA GLU A 295 9.95 -10.92 -16.65
C GLU A 295 10.95 -10.13 -17.51
N TRP A 296 10.94 -8.81 -17.44
CA TRP A 296 11.94 -7.95 -18.08
C TRP A 296 13.32 -8.08 -17.43
N GLY A 297 13.43 -8.70 -16.25
CA GLY A 297 14.67 -8.95 -15.53
C GLY A 297 15.00 -7.91 -14.48
N VAL A 298 14.01 -7.13 -14.02
CA VAL A 298 14.17 -6.23 -12.87
C VAL A 298 14.39 -7.10 -11.62
N PRO A 299 15.50 -6.93 -10.89
CA PRO A 299 15.76 -7.65 -9.65
C PRO A 299 14.66 -7.40 -8.60
N ARG A 300 14.38 -8.40 -7.77
CA ARG A 300 13.34 -8.31 -6.72
C ARG A 300 13.59 -7.15 -5.77
N GLU A 301 14.82 -6.92 -5.38
CA GLU A 301 15.26 -5.83 -4.50
C GLU A 301 15.09 -4.44 -5.12
N ASP A 302 14.93 -4.34 -6.43
CA ASP A 302 14.71 -3.09 -7.16
C ASP A 302 13.22 -2.88 -7.51
N LEU A 303 12.34 -3.80 -7.15
CA LEU A 303 10.92 -3.78 -7.48
C LEU A 303 10.06 -3.57 -6.23
N HIS A 304 9.67 -2.33 -5.99
CA HIS A 304 8.85 -1.90 -4.85
C HIS A 304 7.45 -1.53 -5.32
N PHE A 305 6.42 -2.00 -4.64
CA PHE A 305 5.06 -1.66 -5.03
C PHE A 305 4.09 -1.66 -3.83
N GLU A 306 3.06 -0.83 -3.92
CA GLU A 306 1.94 -0.78 -2.98
C GLU A 306 0.63 -0.81 -3.76
N ALA A 307 -0.26 -1.73 -3.39
CA ALA A 307 -1.61 -1.82 -3.97
C ALA A 307 -2.63 -1.13 -3.06
N PHE A 308 -3.49 -0.28 -3.64
CA PHE A 308 -4.60 0.31 -2.90
C PHE A 308 -5.84 -0.59 -2.97
N GLY A 309 -6.28 -1.07 -1.82
CA GLY A 309 -7.43 -1.97 -1.70
C GLY A 309 -7.04 -3.45 -1.64
N PRO A 310 -8.00 -4.37 -1.73
CA PRO A 310 -7.82 -5.80 -1.45
C PRO A 310 -7.08 -6.58 -2.56
N ALA A 311 -6.37 -5.93 -3.45
CA ALA A 311 -5.70 -6.60 -4.56
C ALA A 311 -4.35 -7.18 -4.15
N SER A 312 -4.22 -8.51 -4.21
CA SER A 312 -2.93 -9.19 -4.16
C SER A 312 -2.26 -9.16 -5.54
N VAL A 313 -0.99 -8.76 -5.59
CA VAL A 313 -0.16 -8.82 -6.79
C VAL A 313 0.72 -10.07 -6.72
N LYS A 314 0.53 -11.01 -7.65
CA LYS A 314 1.35 -12.23 -7.72
C LYS A 314 2.61 -11.97 -8.55
N LEU A 315 3.80 -12.27 -7.99
CA LEU A 315 5.05 -12.24 -8.71
C LEU A 315 5.35 -13.60 -9.36
N PRO A 316 5.86 -13.64 -10.60
CA PRO A 316 6.37 -14.88 -11.19
C PRO A 316 7.54 -15.42 -10.36
N GLY A 317 7.57 -16.74 -10.09
CA GLY A 317 8.68 -17.39 -9.39
C GLY A 317 8.66 -17.31 -7.87
N THR A 318 7.68 -16.70 -7.24
CA THR A 318 7.35 -17.05 -5.86
C THR A 318 6.73 -18.44 -5.92
N HIS A 319 7.60 -19.48 -5.87
CA HIS A 319 7.13 -20.84 -5.66
C HIS A 319 6.32 -20.84 -4.38
N PRO A 320 5.15 -21.45 -4.40
CA PRO A 320 4.51 -21.91 -3.19
C PRO A 320 5.32 -23.15 -2.72
N ASP A 321 6.50 -22.94 -2.14
CA ASP A 321 7.15 -23.92 -1.28
C ASP A 321 6.58 -23.82 0.16
N ALA A 322 5.39 -23.34 0.29
CA ALA A 322 4.40 -23.82 1.21
C ALA A 322 3.37 -24.50 0.31
N GLU A 323 3.25 -25.81 0.37
CA GLU A 323 2.03 -26.50 0.02
C GLU A 323 0.89 -25.56 0.41
N ALA A 324 0.26 -24.93 -0.59
CA ALA A 324 -1.08 -24.43 -0.42
C ALA A 324 -1.82 -25.70 0.02
N ALA A 325 -1.90 -25.92 1.31
CA ALA A 325 -2.89 -26.77 1.88
C ALA A 325 -4.18 -26.13 1.36
N GLU A 326 -4.63 -26.61 0.20
CA GLU A 326 -6.03 -26.55 -0.15
C GLU A 326 -6.68 -27.00 1.15
N VAL A 327 -7.32 -26.06 1.85
CA VAL A 327 -8.16 -26.38 2.99
C VAL A 327 -9.31 -27.15 2.36
N SER A 328 -9.04 -28.42 2.06
CA SER A 328 -9.99 -29.36 1.44
C SER A 328 -11.07 -29.80 2.45
N ALA A 329 -11.00 -29.30 3.67
CA ALA A 329 -12.02 -29.53 4.70
C ALA A 329 -12.42 -28.18 5.34
N PRO A 330 -13.70 -28.00 5.66
CA PRO A 330 -14.19 -26.84 6.41
C PRO A 330 -13.44 -26.68 7.73
N VAL A 331 -12.97 -25.46 8.04
CA VAL A 331 -12.18 -25.15 9.23
C VAL A 331 -13.00 -24.32 10.20
N GLU A 332 -12.95 -24.66 11.46
CA GLU A 332 -13.64 -23.90 12.51
C GLU A 332 -12.88 -22.61 12.83
N VAL A 333 -13.59 -21.49 12.83
CA VAL A 333 -13.11 -20.15 13.24
C VAL A 333 -13.95 -19.68 14.40
N ARG A 334 -13.32 -19.53 15.56
CA ARG A 334 -13.96 -19.05 16.78
C ARG A 334 -13.53 -17.63 17.10
N PHE A 335 -14.50 -16.75 17.31
CA PHE A 335 -14.33 -15.37 17.72
C PHE A 335 -14.72 -15.24 19.20
N ASP A 336 -13.73 -15.12 20.09
CA ASP A 336 -13.94 -15.22 21.54
C ASP A 336 -14.75 -14.05 22.13
N ARG A 337 -14.54 -12.80 21.67
CA ARG A 337 -15.28 -11.63 22.17
C ARG A 337 -16.74 -11.66 21.77
N SER A 338 -17.03 -12.06 20.55
CA SER A 338 -18.40 -12.16 20.05
C SER A 338 -19.08 -13.49 20.44
N GLY A 339 -18.32 -14.45 20.97
CA GLY A 339 -18.79 -15.80 21.33
C GLY A 339 -19.25 -16.62 20.13
N ARG A 340 -18.86 -16.26 18.90
CA ARG A 340 -19.30 -16.93 17.67
C ARG A 340 -18.29 -17.97 17.23
N THR A 341 -18.81 -19.13 16.86
CA THR A 341 -18.07 -20.20 16.20
C THR A 341 -18.67 -20.43 14.83
N LEU A 342 -17.87 -20.27 13.79
CA LEU A 342 -18.28 -20.28 12.40
C LEU A 342 -17.39 -21.26 11.62
N VAL A 343 -17.87 -21.72 10.47
CA VAL A 343 -17.12 -22.63 9.61
C VAL A 343 -16.61 -21.88 8.41
N TRP A 344 -15.29 -21.82 8.26
CA TRP A 344 -14.62 -21.30 7.09
C TRP A 344 -14.72 -22.31 5.94
N ASP A 345 -15.34 -21.91 4.85
CA ASP A 345 -15.59 -22.71 3.65
C ASP A 345 -14.72 -22.33 2.45
N GLY A 346 -13.79 -21.38 2.64
CA GLY A 346 -12.88 -20.92 1.60
C GLY A 346 -13.50 -19.92 0.59
N GLN A 347 -14.77 -19.51 0.76
CA GLN A 347 -15.42 -18.57 -0.16
C GLN A 347 -14.91 -17.13 0.00
N ASP A 348 -14.48 -16.76 1.21
CA ASP A 348 -13.92 -15.43 1.47
C ASP A 348 -12.43 -15.37 1.13
N ALA A 349 -11.96 -14.19 0.73
CA ALA A 349 -10.55 -14.00 0.40
C ALA A 349 -9.65 -14.06 1.64
N ASN A 350 -10.16 -13.66 2.81
CA ASN A 350 -9.41 -13.57 4.06
C ASN A 350 -10.33 -13.58 5.30
N LEU A 351 -9.74 -13.71 6.49
CA LEU A 351 -10.46 -13.76 7.77
C LEU A 351 -11.22 -12.46 8.08
N LEU A 352 -10.79 -11.30 7.57
CA LEU A 352 -11.51 -10.04 7.75
C LEU A 352 -12.85 -10.04 6.99
N GLU A 353 -12.83 -10.42 5.71
CA GLU A 353 -14.05 -10.53 4.89
C GLU A 353 -15.00 -11.56 5.47
N PHE A 354 -14.47 -12.69 5.93
CA PHE A 354 -15.24 -13.72 6.62
C PHE A 354 -15.94 -13.18 7.89
N ALA A 355 -15.20 -12.45 8.74
CA ALA A 355 -15.75 -11.83 9.94
C ALA A 355 -16.85 -10.81 9.60
N GLU A 356 -16.61 -9.93 8.64
CA GLU A 356 -17.55 -8.91 8.18
C GLU A 356 -18.82 -9.54 7.58
N ARG A 357 -18.70 -10.54 6.72
CA ARG A 357 -19.82 -11.28 6.14
C ARG A 357 -20.72 -11.90 7.22
N HIS A 358 -20.13 -12.36 8.30
CA HIS A 358 -20.84 -12.94 9.41
C HIS A 358 -21.23 -11.94 10.52
N GLY A 359 -21.03 -10.63 10.31
CA GLY A 359 -21.40 -9.60 11.28
C GLY A 359 -20.59 -9.61 12.57
N VAL A 360 -19.33 -10.10 12.52
CA VAL A 360 -18.37 -9.99 13.61
C VAL A 360 -17.64 -8.65 13.46
N ALA A 361 -17.70 -7.82 14.51
CA ALA A 361 -17.02 -6.52 14.50
C ALA A 361 -15.52 -6.71 14.71
N VAL A 362 -14.73 -6.33 13.73
CA VAL A 362 -13.26 -6.37 13.76
C VAL A 362 -12.69 -5.05 13.24
N ASP A 363 -11.56 -4.63 13.80
CA ASP A 363 -10.87 -3.45 13.31
C ASP A 363 -10.25 -3.72 11.94
N SER A 364 -10.31 -2.72 11.07
CA SER A 364 -9.69 -2.79 9.75
C SER A 364 -9.14 -1.44 9.30
N GLY A 365 -8.14 -1.44 8.42
CA GLY A 365 -7.50 -0.23 7.90
C GLY A 365 -7.19 -0.33 6.42
N CYS A 366 -5.92 -0.60 6.06
CA CYS A 366 -5.45 -0.67 4.66
C CYS A 366 -6.03 -1.86 3.88
N ARG A 367 -6.39 -2.95 4.55
CA ARG A 367 -6.85 -4.23 3.97
C ARG A 367 -5.81 -4.92 3.06
N SER A 368 -4.53 -4.55 3.22
CA SER A 368 -3.41 -5.07 2.42
C SER A 368 -2.21 -5.53 3.25
N GLY A 369 -2.40 -5.71 4.57
CA GLY A 369 -1.35 -6.24 5.45
C GLY A 369 -0.30 -5.24 5.93
N GLY A 370 -0.43 -3.94 5.58
CA GLY A 370 0.62 -2.95 5.86
C GLY A 370 0.42 -2.08 7.11
N CYS A 371 -0.81 -1.95 7.66
CA CYS A 371 -1.07 -0.95 8.71
C CYS A 371 -1.27 -1.52 10.12
N GLY A 372 -1.35 -2.83 10.28
CA GLY A 372 -1.59 -3.47 11.57
C GLY A 372 -2.98 -3.25 12.19
N SER A 373 -3.89 -2.47 11.56
CA SER A 373 -5.20 -2.15 12.17
C SER A 373 -6.10 -3.37 12.38
N CYS A 374 -5.90 -4.44 11.61
CA CYS A 374 -6.64 -5.70 11.76
C CYS A 374 -5.83 -6.76 12.53
N GLU A 375 -4.76 -6.36 13.22
CA GLU A 375 -3.98 -7.28 14.04
C GLU A 375 -4.83 -7.76 15.21
N THR A 376 -4.99 -9.07 15.29
CA THR A 376 -5.86 -9.72 16.25
C THR A 376 -5.09 -10.84 16.95
N ARG A 377 -5.27 -10.97 18.27
CA ARG A 377 -4.62 -12.04 19.02
C ARG A 377 -5.15 -13.39 18.56
N LEU A 378 -4.21 -14.29 18.22
CA LEU A 378 -4.45 -15.67 17.85
C LEU A 378 -4.17 -16.56 19.08
N SER A 379 -5.22 -17.02 19.74
CA SER A 379 -5.14 -17.83 20.95
C SER A 379 -4.97 -19.32 20.66
N GLY A 380 -5.27 -19.76 19.42
CA GLY A 380 -5.11 -21.14 18.98
C GLY A 380 -5.18 -21.26 17.47
N GLY A 381 -4.53 -22.30 16.93
CA GLY A 381 -4.48 -22.57 15.51
C GLY A 381 -3.40 -21.81 14.75
N THR A 382 -3.47 -21.85 13.42
CA THR A 382 -2.47 -21.25 12.51
C THR A 382 -3.17 -20.49 11.38
N VAL A 383 -2.56 -19.36 11.01
CA VAL A 383 -3.00 -18.51 9.90
C VAL A 383 -1.89 -18.49 8.85
N HIS A 384 -2.27 -18.68 7.61
CA HIS A 384 -1.39 -18.63 6.45
C HIS A 384 -1.54 -17.30 5.71
N TYR A 385 -0.44 -16.79 5.15
CA TYR A 385 -0.39 -15.61 4.29
C TYR A 385 0.14 -15.99 2.91
N GLU A 386 -0.59 -15.70 1.84
CA GLU A 386 -0.10 -15.94 0.46
C GLU A 386 1.16 -15.11 0.17
N ASN A 387 1.22 -13.89 0.71
CA ASN A 387 2.42 -13.06 0.68
C ASN A 387 2.71 -12.60 2.11
N PRO A 388 3.98 -12.52 2.51
CA PRO A 388 4.33 -11.96 3.81
C PRO A 388 3.73 -10.56 3.97
N PRO A 389 3.02 -10.27 5.07
CA PRO A 389 2.52 -8.93 5.33
C PRO A 389 3.67 -7.95 5.56
N ASP A 390 3.45 -6.68 5.18
CA ASP A 390 4.43 -5.61 5.40
C ASP A 390 4.47 -5.14 6.87
N HIS A 391 3.42 -5.43 7.64
CA HIS A 391 3.35 -5.10 9.06
C HIS A 391 4.04 -6.17 9.92
N ASP A 392 4.88 -5.74 10.86
CA ASP A 392 5.50 -6.62 11.85
C ASP A 392 4.42 -7.12 12.84
N ILE A 393 4.05 -8.39 12.71
CA ILE A 393 3.01 -9.01 13.52
C ILE A 393 3.58 -9.38 14.90
N ALA A 394 2.93 -8.93 15.97
CA ALA A 394 3.32 -9.32 17.33
C ALA A 394 3.19 -10.83 17.54
N ALA A 395 4.07 -11.40 18.39
CA ALA A 395 4.01 -12.82 18.70
C ALA A 395 2.63 -13.21 19.25
N GLY A 396 2.05 -14.29 18.71
CA GLY A 396 0.70 -14.74 19.05
C GLY A 396 -0.43 -13.89 18.49
N HIS A 397 -0.19 -13.11 17.44
CA HIS A 397 -1.18 -12.34 16.71
C HIS A 397 -1.21 -12.75 15.23
N CYS A 398 -2.26 -12.30 14.54
CA CYS A 398 -2.39 -12.44 13.09
C CYS A 398 -3.08 -11.21 12.48
N LEU A 399 -2.86 -10.98 11.19
CA LEU A 399 -3.56 -9.95 10.40
C LEU A 399 -4.75 -10.58 9.68
N LEU A 400 -5.97 -10.16 10.03
CA LEU A 400 -7.18 -10.74 9.47
C LEU A 400 -7.36 -10.41 7.99
N CYS A 401 -6.91 -9.24 7.53
CA CYS A 401 -7.19 -8.73 6.18
C CYS A 401 -6.40 -9.40 5.05
N VAL A 402 -5.37 -10.18 5.38
CA VAL A 402 -4.54 -10.94 4.43
C VAL A 402 -4.34 -12.39 4.85
N GLY A 403 -4.83 -12.76 6.04
CA GLY A 403 -4.68 -14.09 6.63
C GLY A 403 -5.82 -15.04 6.25
N ARG A 404 -5.48 -16.29 6.01
CA ARG A 404 -6.41 -17.42 5.85
C ARG A 404 -6.15 -18.47 6.93
N PRO A 405 -7.17 -19.08 7.51
CA PRO A 405 -6.95 -20.13 8.51
C PRO A 405 -6.41 -21.38 7.81
N SER A 406 -5.32 -21.95 8.32
CA SER A 406 -4.78 -23.24 7.87
C SER A 406 -5.09 -24.40 8.84
N SER A 407 -5.64 -24.08 9.99
CA SER A 407 -6.20 -25.03 10.98
C SER A 407 -7.37 -24.38 11.70
N ALA A 408 -8.08 -25.09 12.59
CA ALA A 408 -9.05 -24.46 13.48
C ALA A 408 -8.35 -23.31 14.26
N VAL A 409 -8.96 -22.10 14.23
CA VAL A 409 -8.37 -20.90 14.84
C VAL A 409 -9.28 -20.30 15.90
N VAL A 410 -8.67 -19.70 16.93
CA VAL A 410 -9.34 -18.95 17.99
C VAL A 410 -8.81 -17.53 17.99
N LEU A 411 -9.67 -16.56 17.72
CA LEU A 411 -9.38 -15.15 17.55
C LEU A 411 -10.03 -14.32 18.67
N ASP A 412 -9.27 -13.40 19.27
CA ASP A 412 -9.77 -12.47 20.28
C ASP A 412 -10.52 -11.30 19.60
N ALA A 413 -11.68 -11.59 18.99
CA ALA A 413 -12.52 -10.65 18.26
C ALA A 413 -14.03 -10.91 18.53
#